data_54b289ce93f933845c3390533d891dad
#
_entry.id   54b289ce93f933845c3390533d891dad
#
_cell.length_a   1.000
_cell.length_b   1.000
_cell.length_c   1.000
_cell.angle_alpha   90.00
_cell.angle_beta   90.00
_cell.angle_gamma   90.00
#
_symmetry.space_group_name_H-M   'P 1'
#
loop_
_entity.id
_entity.type
_entity.pdbx_description
1 polymer ?
#
loop_
_entity_poly.entity_id
_entity_poly.type
_entity_poly.pdbx_seq_one_letter_code
_entity_poly.pdbx_strand_id
1 'polypeptide(L)'
;MFSPDMLQETISKIEARLKNAGTLKDDQKTELLQLLSTLKGEITTLSDTHGERAQSIAGFTEVSTHEATRAEKHPELLKLSVQGLASSVEGFEKSHPSLVALVNRIATTLSNMGI
;
A
#
# COMPACT_ATOMS: atom_id res chain seq x y z
N MET A 1 7.26 -10.60 -16.21
CA MET A 1 6.18 -9.77 -16.76
C MET A 1 4.98 -9.79 -15.82
N PHE A 2 4.41 -8.64 -15.54
CA PHE A 2 3.31 -8.53 -14.59
C PHE A 2 1.98 -8.46 -15.28
N SER A 3 1.05 -9.28 -14.86
CA SER A 3 -0.33 -9.14 -15.29
C SER A 3 -1.07 -8.27 -14.27
N PRO A 4 -2.09 -7.52 -14.70
CA PRO A 4 -2.97 -6.81 -13.76
C PRO A 4 -3.57 -7.74 -12.71
N ASP A 5 -3.81 -8.99 -13.06
CA ASP A 5 -4.36 -9.99 -12.13
C ASP A 5 -3.42 -10.27 -10.96
N MET A 6 -2.10 -10.32 -11.21
CA MET A 6 -1.11 -10.51 -10.15
C MET A 6 -1.11 -9.34 -9.17
N LEU A 7 -1.23 -8.13 -9.68
CA LEU A 7 -1.26 -6.94 -8.85
C LEU A 7 -2.52 -6.89 -8.00
N GLN A 8 -3.66 -7.23 -8.59
CA GLN A 8 -4.93 -7.32 -7.86
C GLN A 8 -4.87 -8.38 -6.78
N GLU A 9 -4.24 -9.53 -7.07
CA GLU A 9 -4.05 -10.59 -6.09
C GLU A 9 -3.21 -10.12 -4.90
N THR A 10 -2.13 -9.40 -5.19
CA THR A 10 -1.26 -8.87 -4.13
C THR A 10 -2.05 -7.97 -3.20
N ILE A 11 -2.81 -7.02 -3.75
CA ILE A 11 -3.62 -6.11 -2.94
C ILE A 11 -4.72 -6.87 -2.19
N SER A 12 -5.34 -7.85 -2.83
CA SER A 12 -6.37 -8.68 -2.17
C SER A 12 -5.81 -9.46 -0.98
N LYS A 13 -4.58 -9.95 -1.08
CA LYS A 13 -3.90 -10.62 0.04
C LYS A 13 -3.66 -9.64 1.20
N ILE A 14 -3.28 -8.41 0.89
CA ILE A 14 -3.10 -7.37 1.90
C ILE A 14 -4.43 -7.10 2.61
N GLU A 15 -5.51 -6.96 1.84
CA GLU A 15 -6.85 -6.74 2.40
C GLU A 15 -7.27 -7.88 3.32
N ALA A 16 -7.03 -9.13 2.92
CA ALA A 16 -7.38 -10.29 3.72
C ALA A 16 -6.59 -10.32 5.03
N ARG A 17 -5.30 -10.00 4.97
CA ARG A 17 -4.44 -9.94 6.16
C ARG A 17 -4.96 -8.87 7.14
N LEU A 18 -5.36 -7.71 6.62
CA LEU A 18 -5.89 -6.62 7.43
C LEU A 18 -7.19 -7.01 8.13
N LYS A 19 -8.09 -7.69 7.42
CA LYS A 19 -9.36 -8.13 8.00
C LYS A 19 -9.15 -9.03 9.20
N ASN A 20 -8.05 -9.80 9.18
CA ASN A 20 -7.74 -10.76 10.24
C ASN A 20 -6.75 -10.23 11.27
N ALA A 21 -6.27 -8.98 11.12
CA ALA A 21 -5.31 -8.40 12.05
C ALA A 21 -6.00 -7.98 13.35
N GLY A 22 -5.67 -8.66 14.45
CA GLY A 22 -6.26 -8.39 15.75
C GLY A 22 -5.67 -7.17 16.46
N THR A 23 -4.60 -6.60 15.92
CA THR A 23 -3.90 -5.46 16.53
C THR A 23 -4.47 -4.10 16.14
N LEU A 24 -5.42 -4.06 15.20
CA LEU A 24 -5.96 -2.82 14.66
C LEU A 24 -7.32 -2.48 15.22
N LYS A 25 -7.57 -1.18 15.39
CA LYS A 25 -8.89 -0.67 15.72
C LYS A 25 -9.78 -0.74 14.49
N ASP A 26 -11.09 -0.89 14.69
CA ASP A 26 -12.04 -1.06 13.60
C ASP A 26 -12.07 0.11 12.63
N ASP A 27 -11.98 1.35 13.12
CA ASP A 27 -11.97 2.54 12.28
C ASP A 27 -10.70 2.63 11.41
N GLN A 28 -9.55 2.25 11.98
CA GLN A 28 -8.29 2.18 11.22
C GLN A 28 -8.37 1.11 10.13
N LYS A 29 -8.91 -0.04 10.47
CA LYS A 29 -9.09 -1.15 9.54
C LYS A 29 -9.97 -0.73 8.37
N THR A 30 -11.11 -0.11 8.67
CA THR A 30 -12.06 0.33 7.66
C THR A 30 -11.44 1.36 6.73
N GLU A 31 -10.77 2.36 7.28
CA GLU A 31 -10.11 3.38 6.49
C GLU A 31 -9.08 2.78 5.55
N LEU A 32 -8.21 1.92 6.08
CA LEU A 32 -7.14 1.32 5.30
C LEU A 32 -7.68 0.40 4.21
N LEU A 33 -8.73 -0.37 4.52
CA LEU A 33 -9.37 -1.23 3.51
C LEU A 33 -9.97 -0.41 2.36
N GLN A 34 -10.57 0.74 2.66
CA GLN A 34 -11.10 1.63 1.62
C GLN A 34 -9.97 2.19 0.75
N LEU A 35 -8.87 2.61 1.36
CA LEU A 35 -7.71 3.12 0.64
C LEU A 35 -7.12 2.04 -0.27
N LEU A 36 -7.01 0.82 0.22
CA LEU A 36 -6.46 -0.30 -0.55
C LEU A 36 -7.38 -0.69 -1.70
N SER A 37 -8.68 -0.64 -1.51
CA SER A 37 -9.65 -0.92 -2.57
C SER A 37 -9.49 0.08 -3.72
N THR A 38 -9.34 1.36 -3.39
CA THR A 38 -9.09 2.41 -4.38
C THR A 38 -7.75 2.19 -5.08
N LEU A 39 -6.72 1.83 -4.30
CA LEU A 39 -5.39 1.57 -4.84
C LEU A 39 -5.40 0.42 -5.84
N LYS A 40 -6.18 -0.61 -5.57
CA LYS A 40 -6.30 -1.76 -6.47
C LYS A 40 -6.71 -1.32 -7.88
N GLY A 41 -7.71 -0.44 -7.96
CA GLY A 41 -8.18 0.09 -9.25
C GLY A 41 -7.13 0.96 -9.93
N GLU A 42 -6.50 1.86 -9.16
CA GLU A 42 -5.47 2.76 -9.69
C GLU A 42 -4.26 1.99 -10.23
N ILE A 43 -3.81 0.98 -9.50
CA ILE A 43 -2.66 0.15 -9.88
C ILE A 43 -2.98 -0.64 -11.15
N THR A 44 -4.17 -1.18 -11.25
CA THR A 44 -4.59 -1.93 -12.43
C THR A 44 -4.51 -1.07 -13.69
N THR A 45 -5.00 0.16 -13.60
CA THR A 45 -4.92 1.11 -14.71
C THR A 45 -3.47 1.48 -15.02
N LEU A 46 -2.70 1.77 -13.99
CA LEU A 46 -1.28 2.13 -14.14
C LEU A 46 -0.47 1.02 -14.80
N SER A 47 -0.79 -0.23 -14.52
CA SER A 47 -0.04 -1.39 -15.03
C SER A 47 -0.06 -1.49 -16.55
N ASP A 48 -1.04 -0.89 -17.21
CA ASP A 48 -1.13 -0.90 -18.67
C ASP A 48 0.01 -0.14 -19.32
N THR A 49 0.51 0.90 -18.66
CA THR A 49 1.57 1.77 -19.21
C THR A 49 2.85 1.74 -18.40
N HIS A 50 2.75 1.42 -17.10
CA HIS A 50 3.88 1.50 -16.16
C HIS A 50 3.90 0.25 -15.27
N GLY A 51 4.00 -0.93 -15.89
CA GLY A 51 3.92 -2.20 -15.16
C GLY A 51 4.93 -2.37 -14.05
N GLU A 52 6.19 -2.01 -14.29
CA GLU A 52 7.24 -2.14 -13.27
C GLU A 52 6.99 -1.21 -12.09
N ARG A 53 6.57 0.03 -12.37
CA ARG A 53 6.25 0.99 -11.31
C ARG A 53 5.03 0.54 -10.50
N ALA A 54 4.01 0.00 -11.18
CA ALA A 54 2.83 -0.54 -10.51
C ALA A 54 3.21 -1.67 -9.56
N GLN A 55 4.13 -2.54 -9.97
CA GLN A 55 4.61 -3.62 -9.12
C GLN A 55 5.37 -3.10 -7.91
N SER A 56 6.20 -2.08 -8.09
CA SER A 56 6.93 -1.48 -6.97
C SER A 56 5.97 -0.92 -5.93
N ILE A 57 4.92 -0.22 -6.39
CA ILE A 57 3.91 0.33 -5.49
C ILE A 57 3.21 -0.81 -4.71
N ALA A 58 2.80 -1.86 -5.41
CA ALA A 58 2.14 -3.00 -4.77
C ALA A 58 3.06 -3.69 -3.76
N GLY A 59 4.33 -3.89 -4.13
CA GLY A 59 5.31 -4.54 -3.27
C GLY A 59 5.59 -3.76 -2.00
N PHE A 60 5.80 -2.46 -2.10
CA PHE A 60 6.04 -1.62 -0.93
C PHE A 60 4.77 -1.47 -0.08
N THR A 61 3.59 -1.49 -0.69
CA THR A 61 2.33 -1.53 0.06
C THR A 61 2.25 -2.80 0.90
N GLU A 62 2.62 -3.94 0.32
CA GLU A 62 2.61 -5.22 1.02
C GLU A 62 3.57 -5.21 2.21
N VAL A 63 4.82 -4.82 1.99
CA VAL A 63 5.83 -4.82 3.04
C VAL A 63 5.48 -3.83 4.15
N SER A 64 5.06 -2.62 3.80
CA SER A 64 4.72 -1.61 4.80
C SER A 64 3.50 -2.00 5.62
N THR A 65 2.50 -2.63 4.99
CA THR A 65 1.33 -3.13 5.73
C THR A 65 1.74 -4.25 6.69
N HIS A 66 2.60 -5.16 6.22
CA HIS A 66 3.12 -6.23 7.07
C HIS A 66 3.83 -5.65 8.29
N GLU A 67 4.72 -4.68 8.08
CA GLU A 67 5.47 -4.08 9.20
C GLU A 67 4.56 -3.30 10.15
N ALA A 68 3.54 -2.62 9.63
CA ALA A 68 2.62 -1.85 10.46
C ALA A 68 1.69 -2.73 11.31
N THR A 69 1.43 -3.96 10.88
CA THR A 69 0.43 -4.84 11.51
C THR A 69 1.03 -6.06 12.20
N ARG A 70 2.33 -6.27 12.13
CA ARG A 70 2.96 -7.45 12.76
C ARG A 70 2.83 -7.36 14.28
N ALA A 71 2.77 -8.52 14.93
CA ALA A 71 2.62 -8.59 16.38
C ALA A 71 3.85 -8.03 17.11
N GLU A 72 5.05 -8.36 16.62
CA GLU A 72 6.30 -7.86 17.16
C GLU A 72 6.78 -6.70 16.31
N LYS A 73 6.63 -5.48 16.81
CA LYS A 73 6.96 -4.27 16.05
C LYS A 73 8.45 -4.10 15.82
N HIS A 74 8.78 -3.65 14.62
CA HIS A 74 10.15 -3.31 14.23
C HIS A 74 10.12 -1.93 13.57
N PRO A 75 10.22 -0.85 14.37
CA PRO A 75 10.00 0.52 13.86
C PRO A 75 10.90 0.91 12.69
N GLU A 76 12.12 0.44 12.66
CA GLU A 76 13.07 0.79 11.60
C GLU A 76 12.63 0.19 10.25
N LEU A 77 12.15 -1.06 10.26
CA LEU A 77 11.65 -1.69 9.03
C LEU A 77 10.37 -1.04 8.55
N LEU A 78 9.50 -0.63 9.47
CA LEU A 78 8.29 0.10 9.10
C LEU A 78 8.66 1.42 8.42
N LYS A 79 9.57 2.18 9.02
CA LYS A 79 10.03 3.45 8.49
C LYS A 79 10.60 3.29 7.08
N LEU A 80 11.48 2.32 6.90
CA LEU A 80 12.12 2.07 5.60
C LEU A 80 11.10 1.66 4.54
N SER A 81 10.16 0.78 4.90
CA SER A 81 9.16 0.30 3.95
C SER A 81 8.16 1.41 3.56
N VAL A 82 7.79 2.28 4.51
CA VAL A 82 6.91 3.42 4.23
C VAL A 82 7.64 4.44 3.34
N GLN A 83 8.93 4.68 3.57
CA GLN A 83 9.73 5.53 2.71
C GLN A 83 9.81 4.97 1.30
N GLY A 84 9.97 3.65 1.16
CA GLY A 84 9.97 2.98 -0.13
C GLY A 84 8.64 3.15 -0.85
N LEU A 85 7.54 3.04 -0.10
CA LEU A 85 6.21 3.24 -0.67
C LEU A 85 6.05 4.66 -1.21
N ALA A 86 6.42 5.67 -0.43
CA ALA A 86 6.36 7.07 -0.86
C ALA A 86 7.24 7.31 -2.09
N SER A 87 8.44 6.74 -2.10
CA SER A 87 9.35 6.87 -3.24
C SER A 87 8.82 6.20 -4.50
N SER A 88 8.02 5.15 -4.34
CA SER A 88 7.51 4.38 -5.49
C SER A 88 6.60 5.20 -6.40
N VAL A 89 6.06 6.32 -5.92
CA VAL A 89 5.20 7.20 -6.75
C VAL A 89 5.89 8.50 -7.16
N GLU A 90 7.16 8.67 -6.85
CA GLU A 90 7.89 9.85 -7.28
C GLU A 90 7.90 9.95 -8.80
N GLY A 91 7.69 11.15 -9.31
CA GLY A 91 7.61 11.40 -10.75
C GLY A 91 6.20 11.34 -11.30
N PHE A 92 5.23 10.88 -10.51
CA PHE A 92 3.83 10.80 -10.95
C PHE A 92 2.98 11.99 -10.50
N GLU A 93 3.59 13.00 -9.87
CA GLU A 93 2.85 14.13 -9.28
C GLU A 93 2.01 14.90 -10.30
N LYS A 94 2.50 15.00 -11.53
CA LYS A 94 1.78 15.73 -12.58
C LYS A 94 0.84 14.84 -13.39
N SER A 95 1.28 13.61 -13.69
CA SER A 95 0.52 12.72 -14.57
C SER A 95 -0.55 11.92 -13.82
N HIS A 96 -0.30 11.61 -12.54
CA HIS A 96 -1.19 10.77 -11.72
C HIS A 96 -1.33 11.34 -10.31
N PRO A 97 -1.84 12.58 -10.17
CA PRO A 97 -1.89 13.23 -8.85
C PRO A 97 -2.77 12.51 -7.85
N SER A 98 -3.85 11.87 -8.31
CA SER A 98 -4.73 11.10 -7.41
C SER A 98 -4.02 9.90 -6.83
N LEU A 99 -3.20 9.22 -7.64
CA LEU A 99 -2.41 8.08 -7.18
C LEU A 99 -1.40 8.51 -6.12
N VAL A 100 -0.70 9.62 -6.35
CA VAL A 100 0.29 10.12 -5.41
C VAL A 100 -0.37 10.48 -4.08
N ALA A 101 -1.50 11.18 -4.11
CA ALA A 101 -2.23 11.55 -2.90
C ALA A 101 -2.70 10.31 -2.15
N LEU A 102 -3.20 9.30 -2.87
CA LEU A 102 -3.67 8.06 -2.28
C LEU A 102 -2.55 7.29 -1.58
N VAL A 103 -1.41 7.13 -2.26
CA VAL A 103 -0.26 6.41 -1.72
C VAL A 103 0.31 7.12 -0.51
N ASN A 104 0.41 8.46 -0.55
CA ASN A 104 0.88 9.23 0.59
C ASN A 104 -0.05 9.09 1.79
N ARG A 105 -1.35 9.02 1.55
CA ARG A 105 -2.32 8.81 2.62
C ARG A 105 -2.20 7.42 3.24
N ILE A 106 -2.00 6.40 2.41
CA ILE A 106 -1.75 5.04 2.90
C ILE A 106 -0.47 5.02 3.75
N ALA A 107 0.60 5.64 3.26
CA ALA A 107 1.87 5.69 3.98
C ALA A 107 1.73 6.36 5.34
N THR A 108 1.01 7.48 5.41
CA THR A 108 0.76 8.18 6.67
C THR A 108 -0.06 7.33 7.63
N THR A 109 -1.11 6.70 7.13
CA THR A 109 -1.98 5.84 7.94
C THR A 109 -1.17 4.68 8.52
N LEU A 110 -0.35 4.02 7.71
CA LEU A 110 0.48 2.91 8.17
C LEU A 110 1.52 3.36 9.20
N SER A 111 2.15 4.52 9.00
CA SER A 111 3.10 5.07 9.96
C SER A 111 2.44 5.31 11.32
N ASN A 112 1.22 5.84 11.31
CA ASN A 112 0.50 6.14 12.55
C ASN A 112 0.08 4.87 13.29
N MET A 113 -0.15 3.78 12.56
CA MET A 113 -0.54 2.51 13.16
C MET A 113 0.61 1.79 13.84
N GLY A 114 1.83 2.01 13.34
CA GLY A 114 3.01 1.32 13.83
C GLY A 114 3.71 1.96 15.02
N ILE A 115 3.17 3.07 15.50
CA ILE A 115 3.76 3.78 16.64
C ILE A 115 3.17 3.34 17.96
#